data_bffd4c8adf7a378d549e1c8552c87ed6
#
_entry.id   bffd4c8adf7a378d549e1c8552c87ed6
#
_cell.length_a   1.000
_cell.length_b   1.000
_cell.length_c   1.000
_cell.angle_alpha   90.00
_cell.angle_beta   90.00
_cell.angle_gamma   90.00
#
_symmetry.space_group_name_H-M   'P 1'
#
loop_
_entity.id
_entity.type
_entity.pdbx_description
1 polymer ?
#
loop_
_entity_poly.entity_id
_entity_poly.type
_entity_poly.pdbx_seq_one_letter_code
_entity_poly.pdbx_strand_id
1 'polypeptide(L)'
;METRYQRHIQLDEVGTTGQEKIKKAKVLVIGAGGLGCPALQYLTAAGVGLLGIMDPDMVSISNLQRQILYNEDDLGNNKALCAKEHLRKLNAEIELKAFPWALTHDNAAEHIAEFDLVLDGTDNFYTRYLISDQCILLNKVMVYGALYKFEGQVSVFNYRNGPSYRCLFPSPPQAGTIPNCSEIGVLGVVSGIIGVYQALETLKVILELDTALSGKLLCVNVLNHQNSILDFVKNQKEIDQIKKQGKTIPIENEDCFVDFELSLEQLSSNEKIMWIDVR
;
A
#
# COMPACT_ATOMS: atom_id res chain seq x y z
N MET A 1 20.97 6.01 -28.62
CA MET A 1 20.68 6.98 -27.52
C MET A 1 20.34 6.18 -26.27
N GLU A 2 20.99 6.48 -25.15
CA GLU A 2 20.58 5.92 -23.87
C GLU A 2 19.19 6.46 -23.50
N THR A 3 18.26 5.56 -23.19
CA THR A 3 16.92 5.95 -22.71
C THR A 3 16.90 5.91 -21.17
N ARG A 4 16.02 6.69 -20.54
CA ARG A 4 15.82 6.69 -19.07
C ARG A 4 15.69 5.27 -18.50
N TYR A 5 15.06 4.38 -19.23
CA TYR A 5 14.68 3.03 -18.79
C TYR A 5 15.64 1.95 -19.31
N GLN A 6 16.82 2.30 -19.84
CA GLN A 6 17.75 1.35 -20.44
C GLN A 6 18.11 0.19 -19.48
N ARG A 7 18.27 0.49 -18.17
CA ARG A 7 18.59 -0.52 -17.15
C ARG A 7 17.45 -1.50 -16.89
N HIS A 8 16.20 -1.05 -17.01
CA HIS A 8 15.02 -1.93 -16.93
C HIS A 8 14.96 -2.85 -18.14
N ILE A 9 15.13 -2.29 -19.34
CA ILE A 9 15.03 -3.02 -20.61
C ILE A 9 16.09 -4.13 -20.72
N GLN A 10 17.21 -4.00 -20.02
CA GLN A 10 18.28 -4.99 -19.97
C GLN A 10 17.95 -6.21 -19.09
N LEU A 11 16.91 -6.14 -18.25
CA LEU A 11 16.48 -7.28 -17.45
C LEU A 11 15.57 -8.18 -18.31
N ASP A 12 15.85 -9.48 -18.34
CA ASP A 12 15.08 -10.46 -19.13
C ASP A 12 13.58 -10.48 -18.74
N GLU A 13 13.30 -10.27 -17.44
CA GLU A 13 11.94 -10.24 -16.90
C GLU A 13 11.18 -8.96 -17.27
N VAL A 14 11.85 -7.93 -17.73
CA VAL A 14 11.24 -6.65 -18.12
C VAL A 14 11.28 -6.48 -19.65
N GLY A 15 12.46 -6.39 -20.23
CA GLY A 15 12.62 -6.12 -21.65
C GLY A 15 11.92 -4.85 -22.11
N THR A 16 11.83 -4.66 -23.42
CA THR A 16 11.06 -3.56 -24.02
C THR A 16 9.56 -3.71 -23.77
N THR A 17 9.05 -4.94 -23.84
CA THR A 17 7.63 -5.25 -23.63
C THR A 17 7.18 -4.93 -22.20
N GLY A 18 7.99 -5.29 -21.20
CA GLY A 18 7.67 -4.98 -19.81
C GLY A 18 7.70 -3.47 -19.55
N GLN A 19 8.68 -2.74 -20.12
CA GLN A 19 8.72 -1.28 -19.99
C GLN A 19 7.49 -0.61 -20.63
N GLU A 20 6.96 -1.15 -21.74
CA GLU A 20 5.72 -0.66 -22.34
C GLU A 20 4.49 -0.96 -21.47
N LYS A 21 4.47 -2.10 -20.74
CA LYS A 21 3.43 -2.38 -19.73
C LYS A 21 3.48 -1.34 -18.60
N ILE A 22 4.67 -1.06 -18.06
CA ILE A 22 4.87 -0.04 -17.02
C ILE A 22 4.38 1.32 -17.50
N LYS A 23 4.72 1.73 -18.71
CA LYS A 23 4.33 3.00 -19.31
C LYS A 23 2.81 3.14 -19.55
N LYS A 24 2.09 2.04 -19.70
CA LYS A 24 0.62 2.03 -19.87
C LYS A 24 -0.15 1.92 -18.56
N ALA A 25 0.50 1.46 -17.52
CA ALA A 25 -0.13 1.19 -16.23
C ALA A 25 -0.61 2.47 -15.55
N LYS A 26 -1.73 2.33 -14.82
CA LYS A 26 -2.36 3.38 -14.02
C LYS A 26 -2.44 2.92 -12.57
N VAL A 27 -1.75 3.59 -11.67
CA VAL A 27 -1.68 3.23 -10.25
C VAL A 27 -2.22 4.35 -9.39
N LEU A 28 -3.17 4.05 -8.49
CA LEU A 28 -3.63 4.96 -7.46
C LEU A 28 -2.89 4.67 -6.16
N VAL A 29 -2.17 5.64 -5.65
CA VAL A 29 -1.54 5.59 -4.33
C VAL A 29 -2.40 6.36 -3.35
N ILE A 30 -2.96 5.67 -2.35
CA ILE A 30 -3.77 6.27 -1.30
C ILE A 30 -2.92 6.35 -0.05
N GLY A 31 -2.67 7.58 0.41
CA GLY A 31 -1.69 7.90 1.44
C GLY A 31 -0.33 8.26 0.84
N ALA A 32 0.06 9.54 0.94
CA ALA A 32 1.37 10.06 0.54
C ALA A 32 2.25 10.32 1.78
N GLY A 33 2.14 9.42 2.76
CA GLY A 33 2.88 9.42 4.02
C GLY A 33 4.21 8.65 3.94
N GLY A 34 4.62 8.05 5.06
CA GLY A 34 5.90 7.33 5.16
C GLY A 34 6.03 6.14 4.20
N LEU A 35 4.94 5.42 3.92
CA LEU A 35 4.88 4.32 2.94
C LEU A 35 4.75 4.86 1.50
N GLY A 36 3.83 5.81 1.30
CA GLY A 36 3.52 6.35 -0.02
C GLY A 36 4.66 7.13 -0.65
N CYS A 37 5.42 7.93 0.13
CA CYS A 37 6.52 8.73 -0.40
C CYS A 37 7.55 7.91 -1.17
N PRO A 38 8.18 6.88 -0.58
CA PRO A 38 9.16 6.07 -1.31
C PRO A 38 8.53 5.28 -2.45
N ALA A 39 7.30 4.76 -2.27
CA ALA A 39 6.59 4.06 -3.33
C ALA A 39 6.37 4.97 -4.54
N LEU A 40 5.84 6.17 -4.35
CA LEU A 40 5.63 7.17 -5.39
C LEU A 40 6.91 7.54 -6.12
N GLN A 41 8.03 7.72 -5.41
CA GLN A 41 9.32 8.05 -6.01
C GLN A 41 9.80 6.93 -6.95
N TYR A 42 9.77 5.67 -6.51
CA TYR A 42 10.22 4.55 -7.33
C TYR A 42 9.28 4.25 -8.50
N LEU A 43 7.96 4.34 -8.34
CA LEU A 43 7.00 4.17 -9.43
C LEU A 43 7.12 5.29 -10.48
N THR A 44 7.35 6.53 -10.04
CA THR A 44 7.64 7.67 -10.92
C THR A 44 8.94 7.45 -11.70
N ALA A 45 10.00 7.06 -11.00
CA ALA A 45 11.31 6.80 -11.63
C ALA A 45 11.24 5.63 -12.61
N ALA A 46 10.43 4.60 -12.32
CA ALA A 46 10.19 3.46 -13.19
C ALA A 46 9.39 3.78 -14.45
N GLY A 47 8.69 4.93 -14.47
CA GLY A 47 7.91 5.38 -15.63
C GLY A 47 6.51 4.78 -15.70
N VAL A 48 5.86 4.54 -14.54
CA VAL A 48 4.43 4.21 -14.50
C VAL A 48 3.64 5.33 -15.15
N GLY A 49 2.84 5.00 -16.18
CA GLY A 49 2.28 5.99 -17.10
C GLY A 49 1.35 7.00 -16.45
N LEU A 50 0.52 6.58 -15.50
CA LEU A 50 -0.34 7.44 -14.70
C LEU A 50 -0.24 7.08 -13.23
N LEU A 51 0.11 8.06 -12.38
CA LEU A 51 0.02 7.95 -10.93
C LEU A 51 -1.05 8.90 -10.38
N GLY A 52 -2.05 8.33 -9.70
CA GLY A 52 -2.96 9.05 -8.82
C GLY A 52 -2.37 9.12 -7.42
N ILE A 53 -2.43 10.28 -6.80
CA ILE A 53 -1.89 10.54 -5.45
C ILE A 53 -3.04 11.10 -4.62
N MET A 54 -3.51 10.36 -3.63
CA MET A 54 -4.62 10.77 -2.78
C MET A 54 -4.18 10.89 -1.33
N ASP A 55 -4.25 12.11 -0.78
CA ASP A 55 -3.92 12.39 0.62
C ASP A 55 -4.56 13.72 1.05
N PRO A 56 -5.40 13.75 2.11
CA PRO A 56 -6.05 14.95 2.59
C PRO A 56 -5.15 15.85 3.44
N ASP A 57 -4.05 15.32 3.97
CA ASP A 57 -3.24 15.97 5.00
C ASP A 57 -2.34 17.08 4.46
N MET A 58 -1.90 17.92 5.40
CA MET A 58 -0.86 18.92 5.17
C MET A 58 0.50 18.40 5.62
N VAL A 59 1.57 18.88 4.97
CA VAL A 59 2.94 18.59 5.38
C VAL A 59 3.21 19.27 6.73
N SER A 60 3.74 18.52 7.70
CA SER A 60 4.14 19.03 9.00
C SER A 60 5.59 18.66 9.32
N ILE A 61 6.23 19.43 10.20
CA ILE A 61 7.64 19.19 10.57
C ILE A 61 7.86 17.79 11.15
N SER A 62 6.89 17.25 11.91
CA SER A 62 6.94 15.90 12.46
C SER A 62 6.89 14.79 11.41
N ASN A 63 6.48 15.11 10.18
CA ASN A 63 6.44 14.16 9.06
C ASN A 63 7.80 13.97 8.37
N LEU A 64 8.64 15.01 8.34
CA LEU A 64 9.84 15.08 7.49
C LEU A 64 10.88 13.99 7.82
N GLN A 65 10.88 13.46 9.04
CA GLN A 65 11.78 12.38 9.45
C GLN A 65 11.52 11.03 8.72
N ARG A 66 10.34 10.88 8.07
CA ARG A 66 9.97 9.65 7.34
C ARG A 66 9.29 9.89 5.98
N GLN A 67 8.81 11.09 5.72
CA GLN A 67 8.13 11.46 4.46
C GLN A 67 9.11 12.23 3.57
N ILE A 68 10.14 11.53 3.09
CA ILE A 68 11.33 12.09 2.42
C ILE A 68 11.06 12.70 1.04
N LEU A 69 9.84 12.64 0.54
CA LEU A 69 9.43 13.34 -0.68
C LEU A 69 9.25 14.83 -0.45
N TYR A 70 9.04 15.25 0.80
CA TYR A 70 8.81 16.63 1.20
C TYR A 70 10.04 17.25 1.87
N ASN A 71 10.04 18.59 1.94
CA ASN A 71 11.04 19.39 2.60
C ASN A 71 10.38 20.52 3.42
N GLU A 72 11.18 21.37 4.06
CA GLU A 72 10.67 22.46 4.91
C GLU A 72 9.88 23.53 4.14
N ASP A 73 10.14 23.71 2.84
CA ASP A 73 9.40 24.67 2.00
C ASP A 73 7.95 24.19 1.74
N ASP A 74 7.67 22.93 1.96
CA ASP A 74 6.34 22.32 1.76
C ASP A 74 5.44 22.45 3.00
N LEU A 75 5.97 22.95 4.15
CA LEU A 75 5.21 23.01 5.40
C LEU A 75 3.89 23.79 5.24
N GLY A 76 2.80 23.17 5.72
CA GLY A 76 1.46 23.74 5.64
C GLY A 76 0.78 23.62 4.28
N ASN A 77 1.43 22.99 3.28
CA ASN A 77 0.84 22.68 1.99
C ASN A 77 0.29 21.24 1.96
N ASN A 78 -0.70 20.98 1.10
CA ASN A 78 -1.28 19.64 0.99
C ASN A 78 -0.28 18.63 0.41
N LYS A 79 -0.20 17.43 1.02
CA LYS A 79 0.74 16.36 0.67
C LYS A 79 0.60 15.90 -0.79
N ALA A 80 -0.63 15.66 -1.27
CA ALA A 80 -0.84 15.17 -2.63
C ALA A 80 -0.40 16.20 -3.68
N LEU A 81 -0.63 17.49 -3.43
CA LEU A 81 -0.21 18.57 -4.34
C LEU A 81 1.31 18.73 -4.34
N CYS A 82 1.96 18.75 -3.16
CA CYS A 82 3.43 18.81 -3.06
C CYS A 82 4.08 17.60 -3.72
N ALA A 83 3.57 16.39 -3.45
CA ALA A 83 4.06 15.15 -4.06
C ALA A 83 4.04 15.25 -5.59
N LYS A 84 2.92 15.67 -6.17
CA LYS A 84 2.80 15.86 -7.63
C LYS A 84 3.88 16.80 -8.17
N GLU A 85 4.14 17.94 -7.52
CA GLU A 85 5.14 18.90 -8.00
C GLU A 85 6.56 18.35 -7.91
N HIS A 86 6.91 17.64 -6.83
CA HIS A 86 8.23 17.02 -6.68
C HIS A 86 8.45 15.88 -7.69
N LEU A 87 7.45 15.00 -7.84
CA LEU A 87 7.52 13.87 -8.76
C LEU A 87 7.56 14.29 -10.23
N ARG A 88 6.91 15.41 -10.60
CA ARG A 88 7.02 15.97 -11.94
C ARG A 88 8.46 16.39 -12.28
N LYS A 89 9.21 16.87 -11.28
CA LYS A 89 10.64 17.21 -11.47
C LYS A 89 11.50 15.95 -11.61
N LEU A 90 11.11 14.84 -10.97
CA LEU A 90 11.80 13.56 -11.07
C LEU A 90 11.60 12.92 -12.46
N ASN A 91 10.35 12.89 -12.96
CA ASN A 91 10.03 12.35 -14.28
C ASN A 91 8.85 13.09 -14.92
N ALA A 92 9.16 13.92 -15.90
CA ALA A 92 8.16 14.72 -16.62
C ALA A 92 7.41 13.93 -17.72
N GLU A 93 7.80 12.68 -18.00
CA GLU A 93 7.21 11.85 -19.05
C GLU A 93 5.91 11.17 -18.63
N ILE A 94 5.62 11.09 -17.31
CA ILE A 94 4.44 10.43 -16.77
C ILE A 94 3.32 11.42 -16.44
N GLU A 95 2.10 10.93 -16.43
CA GLU A 95 0.95 11.70 -15.97
C GLU A 95 0.80 11.58 -14.45
N LEU A 96 0.55 12.72 -13.77
CA LEU A 96 0.35 12.80 -12.33
C LEU A 96 -0.98 13.48 -12.01
N LYS A 97 -1.89 12.79 -11.31
CA LYS A 97 -3.14 13.35 -10.77
C LYS A 97 -3.03 13.45 -9.25
N ALA A 98 -3.32 14.62 -8.69
CA ALA A 98 -3.37 14.81 -7.24
C ALA A 98 -4.81 14.98 -6.77
N PHE A 99 -5.18 14.27 -5.70
CA PHE A 99 -6.47 14.27 -5.05
C PHE A 99 -6.28 14.74 -3.59
N PRO A 100 -6.41 16.06 -3.29
CA PRO A 100 -6.15 16.63 -1.98
C PRO A 100 -7.31 16.41 -0.99
N TRP A 101 -7.90 15.22 -0.99
CA TRP A 101 -9.01 14.80 -0.13
C TRP A 101 -8.91 13.34 0.26
N ALA A 102 -9.64 12.97 1.32
CA ALA A 102 -9.71 11.60 1.81
C ALA A 102 -10.51 10.68 0.86
N LEU A 103 -10.16 9.40 0.85
CA LEU A 103 -11.01 8.35 0.30
C LEU A 103 -12.19 8.15 1.25
N THR A 104 -13.41 8.20 0.70
CA THR A 104 -14.66 8.00 1.42
C THR A 104 -15.55 6.97 0.71
N HIS A 105 -16.61 6.50 1.38
CA HIS A 105 -17.57 5.60 0.74
C HIS A 105 -18.20 6.21 -0.52
N ASP A 106 -18.37 7.54 -0.55
CA ASP A 106 -19.03 8.23 -1.64
C ASP A 106 -18.14 8.38 -2.89
N ASN A 107 -16.81 8.51 -2.70
CA ASN A 107 -15.89 8.77 -3.82
C ASN A 107 -15.01 7.57 -4.20
N ALA A 108 -14.96 6.52 -3.36
CA ALA A 108 -14.03 5.41 -3.55
C ALA A 108 -14.25 4.65 -4.87
N ALA A 109 -15.52 4.40 -5.24
CA ALA A 109 -15.84 3.67 -6.46
C ALA A 109 -15.37 4.43 -7.70
N GLU A 110 -15.62 5.73 -7.77
CA GLU A 110 -15.25 6.59 -8.88
C GLU A 110 -13.73 6.63 -9.06
N HIS A 111 -13.00 6.97 -7.98
CA HIS A 111 -11.55 7.12 -8.07
C HIS A 111 -10.85 5.80 -8.35
N ILE A 112 -11.22 4.71 -7.67
CA ILE A 112 -10.54 3.40 -7.87
C ILE A 112 -10.81 2.85 -9.27
N ALA A 113 -11.99 3.11 -9.86
CA ALA A 113 -12.33 2.61 -11.19
C ALA A 113 -11.39 3.14 -12.31
N GLU A 114 -10.86 4.37 -12.16
CA GLU A 114 -9.96 5.00 -13.15
C GLU A 114 -8.59 4.30 -13.27
N PHE A 115 -8.19 3.51 -12.26
CA PHE A 115 -6.86 2.93 -12.16
C PHE A 115 -6.88 1.41 -12.33
N ASP A 116 -5.75 0.82 -12.69
CA ASP A 116 -5.61 -0.62 -12.86
C ASP A 116 -5.43 -1.32 -11.52
N LEU A 117 -4.72 -0.68 -10.59
CA LEU A 117 -4.46 -1.18 -9.24
C LEU A 117 -4.30 -0.04 -8.23
N VAL A 118 -4.44 -0.40 -6.95
CA VAL A 118 -4.32 0.52 -5.81
C VAL A 118 -3.15 0.10 -4.94
N LEU A 119 -2.31 1.07 -4.54
CA LEU A 119 -1.31 0.92 -3.51
C LEU A 119 -1.84 1.57 -2.22
N ASP A 120 -1.99 0.77 -1.18
CA ASP A 120 -2.40 1.21 0.15
C ASP A 120 -1.19 1.70 0.94
N GLY A 121 -1.01 3.01 1.01
CA GLY A 121 -0.02 3.71 1.82
C GLY A 121 -0.60 4.31 3.10
N THR A 122 -1.81 3.89 3.49
CA THR A 122 -2.53 4.42 4.66
C THR A 122 -2.07 3.78 5.97
N ASP A 123 -2.35 4.46 7.06
CA ASP A 123 -2.02 4.03 8.42
C ASP A 123 -3.26 3.80 9.30
N ASN A 124 -4.43 3.61 8.68
CA ASN A 124 -5.68 3.39 9.41
C ASN A 124 -6.51 2.27 8.79
N PHE A 125 -7.24 1.54 9.64
CA PHE A 125 -8.04 0.40 9.21
C PHE A 125 -9.27 0.79 8.39
N TYR A 126 -9.91 1.90 8.72
CA TYR A 126 -11.10 2.36 8.01
C TYR A 126 -10.84 2.46 6.50
N THR A 127 -9.84 3.25 6.12
CA THR A 127 -9.48 3.44 4.71
C THR A 127 -9.00 2.12 4.08
N ARG A 128 -8.26 1.30 4.82
CA ARG A 128 -7.74 0.00 4.32
C ARG A 128 -8.85 -0.98 3.97
N TYR A 129 -9.84 -1.16 4.85
CA TYR A 129 -11.01 -1.99 4.54
C TYR A 129 -11.85 -1.43 3.41
N LEU A 130 -12.02 -0.10 3.35
CA LEU A 130 -12.70 0.57 2.25
C LEU A 130 -12.02 0.30 0.90
N ILE A 131 -10.68 0.44 0.83
CA ILE A 131 -9.88 0.10 -0.35
C ILE A 131 -10.08 -1.36 -0.74
N SER A 132 -9.93 -2.28 0.23
CA SER A 132 -10.08 -3.72 -0.01
C SER A 132 -11.44 -4.08 -0.58
N ASP A 133 -12.52 -3.59 0.03
CA ASP A 133 -13.88 -3.89 -0.39
C ASP A 133 -14.17 -3.33 -1.77
N GLN A 134 -13.75 -2.09 -2.06
CA GLN A 134 -13.89 -1.51 -3.40
C GLN A 134 -13.06 -2.25 -4.44
N CYS A 135 -11.86 -2.69 -4.10
CA CYS A 135 -11.05 -3.52 -5.00
C CYS A 135 -11.72 -4.86 -5.32
N ILE A 136 -12.43 -5.48 -4.36
CA ILE A 136 -13.24 -6.69 -4.61
C ILE A 136 -14.39 -6.38 -5.59
N LEU A 137 -15.13 -5.29 -5.35
CA LEU A 137 -16.30 -4.92 -6.16
C LEU A 137 -15.92 -4.54 -7.60
N LEU A 138 -14.81 -3.82 -7.76
CA LEU A 138 -14.32 -3.34 -9.05
C LEU A 138 -13.31 -4.29 -9.72
N ASN A 139 -13.02 -5.45 -9.11
CA ASN A 139 -12.02 -6.41 -9.57
C ASN A 139 -10.65 -5.77 -9.82
N LYS A 140 -10.21 -4.94 -8.86
CA LYS A 140 -8.90 -4.28 -8.88
C LYS A 140 -7.93 -4.96 -7.93
N VAL A 141 -6.64 -4.87 -8.23
CA VAL A 141 -5.57 -5.37 -7.36
C VAL A 141 -5.27 -4.33 -6.29
N MET A 142 -5.03 -4.79 -5.06
CA MET A 142 -4.56 -3.97 -3.95
C MET A 142 -3.16 -4.43 -3.53
N VAL A 143 -2.20 -3.52 -3.53
CA VAL A 143 -0.86 -3.73 -2.96
C VAL A 143 -0.85 -3.16 -1.55
N TYR A 144 -0.74 -4.04 -0.58
CA TYR A 144 -0.82 -3.76 0.84
C TYR A 144 0.56 -3.54 1.46
N GLY A 145 0.64 -2.59 2.38
CA GLY A 145 1.77 -2.40 3.28
C GLY A 145 1.31 -1.91 4.64
N ALA A 146 1.94 -2.42 5.70
CA ALA A 146 1.74 -1.97 7.06
C ALA A 146 3.05 -2.03 7.83
N LEU A 147 3.15 -1.29 8.94
CA LEU A 147 4.34 -1.26 9.77
C LEU A 147 4.00 -1.02 11.24
N TYR A 148 4.86 -1.54 12.11
CA TYR A 148 4.79 -1.38 13.55
C TYR A 148 6.21 -1.36 14.13
N LYS A 149 6.62 -0.26 14.77
CA LYS A 149 7.97 -0.11 15.34
C LYS A 149 9.07 -0.41 14.30
N PHE A 150 9.67 -1.59 14.40
CA PHE A 150 10.74 -2.09 13.50
C PHE A 150 10.26 -3.18 12.54
N GLU A 151 8.98 -3.48 12.51
CA GLU A 151 8.39 -4.53 11.70
C GLU A 151 7.53 -3.96 10.60
N GLY A 152 7.42 -4.70 9.51
CA GLY A 152 6.54 -4.36 8.40
C GLY A 152 5.99 -5.58 7.70
N GLN A 153 4.88 -5.37 7.01
CA GLN A 153 4.18 -6.40 6.24
C GLN A 153 3.91 -5.89 4.83
N VAL A 154 3.99 -6.82 3.88
CA VAL A 154 3.64 -6.54 2.47
C VAL A 154 2.91 -7.74 1.89
N SER A 155 1.86 -7.49 1.11
CA SER A 155 1.11 -8.51 0.37
C SER A 155 0.44 -7.91 -0.87
N VAL A 156 -0.05 -8.79 -1.75
CA VAL A 156 -0.84 -8.42 -2.92
C VAL A 156 -2.18 -9.15 -2.87
N PHE A 157 -3.26 -8.38 -2.89
CA PHE A 157 -4.63 -8.91 -2.81
C PHE A 157 -5.38 -8.78 -4.14
N ASN A 158 -6.32 -9.68 -4.39
CA ASN A 158 -7.16 -9.79 -5.59
C ASN A 158 -6.39 -10.00 -6.91
N TYR A 159 -5.11 -10.32 -6.87
CA TYR A 159 -4.32 -10.57 -8.08
C TYR A 159 -4.60 -11.97 -8.61
N ARG A 160 -4.92 -12.07 -9.92
CA ARG A 160 -5.21 -13.33 -10.63
C ARG A 160 -6.23 -14.21 -9.90
N ASN A 161 -7.33 -13.61 -9.46
CA ASN A 161 -8.36 -14.28 -8.67
C ASN A 161 -7.86 -14.84 -7.32
N GLY A 162 -6.78 -14.26 -6.79
CA GLY A 162 -6.20 -14.60 -5.49
C GLY A 162 -7.05 -14.13 -4.29
N PRO A 163 -6.52 -14.29 -3.08
CA PRO A 163 -7.21 -13.87 -1.85
C PRO A 163 -7.37 -12.35 -1.79
N SER A 164 -8.39 -11.88 -1.06
CA SER A 164 -8.56 -10.49 -0.66
C SER A 164 -7.96 -10.23 0.71
N TYR A 165 -7.86 -8.94 1.11
CA TYR A 165 -7.44 -8.54 2.45
C TYR A 165 -8.32 -9.19 3.53
N ARG A 166 -9.64 -9.27 3.32
CA ARG A 166 -10.56 -9.95 4.25
C ARG A 166 -10.36 -11.47 4.36
N CYS A 167 -9.69 -12.11 3.42
CA CYS A 167 -9.30 -13.51 3.58
C CYS A 167 -8.26 -13.72 4.67
N LEU A 168 -7.40 -12.71 4.90
CA LEU A 168 -6.39 -12.69 5.94
C LEU A 168 -6.90 -12.02 7.22
N PHE A 169 -7.62 -10.90 7.08
CA PHE A 169 -8.18 -10.09 8.17
C PHE A 169 -9.70 -9.93 7.97
N PRO A 170 -10.53 -10.91 8.41
CA PRO A 170 -11.98 -10.91 8.11
C PRO A 170 -12.73 -9.70 8.69
N SER A 171 -12.32 -9.27 9.86
CA SER A 171 -12.96 -8.17 10.61
C SER A 171 -11.92 -7.15 11.06
N PRO A 172 -12.27 -5.87 11.12
CA PRO A 172 -11.41 -4.89 11.76
C PRO A 172 -11.20 -5.25 13.23
N PRO A 173 -10.05 -4.90 13.80
CA PRO A 173 -9.80 -5.10 15.23
C PRO A 173 -10.83 -4.29 16.04
N GLN A 174 -11.10 -4.77 17.27
CA GLN A 174 -12.01 -4.05 18.18
C GLN A 174 -11.41 -2.71 18.59
N ALA A 175 -12.25 -1.68 18.68
CA ALA A 175 -11.82 -0.35 19.12
C ALA A 175 -11.07 -0.43 20.47
N GLY A 176 -9.93 0.27 20.54
CA GLY A 176 -9.11 0.31 21.75
C GLY A 176 -8.11 -0.84 21.95
N THR A 177 -7.97 -1.81 21.00
CA THR A 177 -7.04 -2.93 21.14
C THR A 177 -5.72 -2.81 20.35
N ILE A 178 -5.51 -1.83 19.45
CA ILE A 178 -4.21 -1.51 18.79
C ILE A 178 -3.85 -0.04 19.01
N PRO A 179 -2.65 0.31 19.51
CA PRO A 179 -2.28 1.71 19.69
C PRO A 179 -2.10 2.42 18.36
N ASN A 180 -2.41 3.72 18.36
CA ASN A 180 -2.28 4.56 17.17
C ASN A 180 -0.80 4.69 16.74
N CYS A 181 -0.53 4.70 15.42
CA CYS A 181 0.81 4.97 14.89
C CYS A 181 1.40 6.31 15.37
N SER A 182 0.57 7.28 15.75
CA SER A 182 1.01 8.56 16.35
C SER A 182 1.53 8.39 17.78
N GLU A 183 1.12 7.33 18.49
CA GLU A 183 1.53 7.04 19.87
C GLU A 183 2.75 6.12 19.91
N ILE A 184 2.97 5.37 18.84
CA ILE A 184 4.09 4.44 18.69
C ILE A 184 5.13 5.05 17.77
N GLY A 185 6.34 5.24 18.31
CA GLY A 185 7.45 5.74 17.51
C GLY A 185 7.79 4.80 16.35
N VAL A 186 8.12 5.37 15.19
CA VAL A 186 8.60 4.66 14.02
C VAL A 186 9.91 5.29 13.52
N LEU A 187 10.88 4.44 13.19
CA LEU A 187 12.08 4.90 12.52
C LEU A 187 11.79 5.07 11.02
N GLY A 188 12.04 6.27 10.47
CA GLY A 188 11.65 6.61 9.09
C GLY A 188 12.14 5.63 8.02
N VAL A 189 13.32 5.05 8.20
CA VAL A 189 13.85 4.04 7.27
C VAL A 189 12.98 2.77 7.18
N VAL A 190 12.25 2.42 8.25
CA VAL A 190 11.34 1.25 8.23
C VAL A 190 10.21 1.47 7.25
N SER A 191 9.57 2.65 7.30
CA SER A 191 8.52 3.01 6.34
C SER A 191 9.09 3.10 4.92
N GLY A 192 10.32 3.57 4.77
CA GLY A 192 11.05 3.57 3.50
C GLY A 192 11.19 2.17 2.90
N ILE A 193 11.67 1.21 3.68
CA ILE A 193 11.85 -0.19 3.24
C ILE A 193 10.51 -0.79 2.81
N ILE A 194 9.45 -0.66 3.61
CA ILE A 194 8.15 -1.26 3.31
C ILE A 194 7.50 -0.60 2.09
N GLY A 195 7.56 0.74 1.96
CA GLY A 195 7.06 1.44 0.78
C GLY A 195 7.81 1.07 -0.51
N VAL A 196 9.13 0.80 -0.42
CA VAL A 196 9.91 0.28 -1.56
C VAL A 196 9.47 -1.15 -1.92
N TYR A 197 9.20 -2.01 -0.93
CA TYR A 197 8.63 -3.33 -1.21
C TYR A 197 7.24 -3.22 -1.87
N GLN A 198 6.39 -2.29 -1.45
CA GLN A 198 5.11 -2.04 -2.12
C GLN A 198 5.31 -1.60 -3.58
N ALA A 199 6.27 -0.71 -3.85
CA ALA A 199 6.61 -0.33 -5.23
C ALA A 199 7.09 -1.53 -6.05
N LEU A 200 7.93 -2.40 -5.47
CA LEU A 200 8.40 -3.63 -6.12
C LEU A 200 7.23 -4.55 -6.46
N GLU A 201 6.32 -4.82 -5.51
CA GLU A 201 5.15 -5.65 -5.75
C GLU A 201 4.20 -5.04 -6.79
N THR A 202 4.04 -3.71 -6.79
CA THR A 202 3.29 -2.99 -7.82
C THR A 202 3.87 -3.24 -9.21
N LEU A 203 5.19 -3.12 -9.36
CA LEU A 203 5.87 -3.41 -10.63
C LEU A 203 5.75 -4.88 -11.03
N LYS A 204 5.86 -5.83 -10.09
CA LYS A 204 5.65 -7.25 -10.37
C LYS A 204 4.24 -7.55 -10.88
N VAL A 205 3.22 -6.91 -10.30
CA VAL A 205 1.82 -7.02 -10.76
C VAL A 205 1.68 -6.48 -12.19
N ILE A 206 2.24 -5.30 -12.48
CA ILE A 206 2.20 -4.67 -13.81
C ILE A 206 2.92 -5.55 -14.86
N LEU A 207 4.05 -6.12 -14.48
CA LEU A 207 4.84 -7.01 -15.32
C LEU A 207 4.25 -8.43 -15.42
N GLU A 208 3.21 -8.73 -14.64
CA GLU A 208 2.55 -10.04 -14.59
C GLU A 208 3.50 -11.17 -14.13
N LEU A 209 4.44 -10.87 -13.25
CA LEU A 209 5.37 -11.86 -12.73
C LEU A 209 4.69 -12.82 -11.74
N ASP A 210 5.02 -14.12 -11.84
CA ASP A 210 4.47 -15.16 -10.94
C ASP A 210 4.98 -15.07 -9.50
N THR A 211 5.99 -14.23 -9.26
CA THR A 211 6.62 -14.01 -7.96
C THR A 211 5.94 -12.94 -7.10
N ALA A 212 4.84 -12.33 -7.58
CA ALA A 212 4.06 -11.39 -6.79
C ALA A 212 3.49 -12.07 -5.52
N LEU A 213 3.40 -11.34 -4.42
CA LEU A 213 2.99 -11.84 -3.09
C LEU A 213 1.48 -12.08 -2.97
N SER A 214 0.85 -12.70 -3.98
CA SER A 214 -0.55 -13.11 -3.92
C SER A 214 -0.70 -14.40 -3.12
N GLY A 215 -1.53 -14.39 -2.05
CA GLY A 215 -1.65 -15.51 -1.11
C GLY A 215 -0.44 -15.68 -0.20
N LYS A 216 0.41 -14.67 -0.11
CA LYS A 216 1.63 -14.63 0.70
C LYS A 216 1.72 -13.30 1.45
N LEU A 217 2.05 -13.37 2.74
CA LEU A 217 2.37 -12.21 3.55
C LEU A 217 3.87 -12.20 3.85
N LEU A 218 4.59 -11.23 3.31
CA LEU A 218 5.96 -10.98 3.69
C LEU A 218 5.95 -10.20 5.00
N CYS A 219 6.59 -10.74 6.04
CA CYS A 219 6.85 -10.09 7.31
C CYS A 219 8.36 -9.78 7.40
N VAL A 220 8.69 -8.52 7.67
CA VAL A 220 10.05 -8.01 7.74
C VAL A 220 10.29 -7.45 9.12
N ASN A 221 11.31 -7.94 9.83
CA ASN A 221 11.78 -7.33 11.06
C ASN A 221 13.17 -6.74 10.80
N VAL A 222 13.23 -5.41 10.69
CA VAL A 222 14.49 -4.71 10.34
C VAL A 222 15.44 -4.59 11.52
N LEU A 223 14.99 -4.81 12.76
CA LEU A 223 15.85 -4.73 13.94
C LEU A 223 16.85 -5.90 13.99
N ASN A 224 16.40 -7.09 13.61
CA ASN A 224 17.19 -8.32 13.67
C ASN A 224 17.42 -8.95 12.27
N HIS A 225 16.99 -8.27 11.19
CA HIS A 225 17.08 -8.72 9.80
C HIS A 225 16.36 -10.06 9.51
N GLN A 226 15.35 -10.41 10.31
CA GLN A 226 14.55 -11.59 10.05
C GLN A 226 13.41 -11.27 9.09
N ASN A 227 13.28 -12.11 8.05
CA ASN A 227 12.17 -12.05 7.12
C ASN A 227 11.49 -13.41 7.08
N SER A 228 10.17 -13.41 7.07
CA SER A 228 9.36 -14.60 6.90
C SER A 228 8.28 -14.37 5.86
N ILE A 229 7.89 -15.45 5.16
CA ILE A 229 6.75 -15.44 4.25
C ILE A 229 5.73 -16.43 4.80
N LEU A 230 4.53 -15.94 5.03
CA LEU A 230 3.42 -16.70 5.54
C LEU A 230 2.42 -16.92 4.41
N ASP A 231 2.12 -18.19 4.11
CA ASP A 231 1.13 -18.53 3.09
C ASP A 231 -0.29 -18.45 3.69
N PHE A 232 -1.24 -17.91 2.93
CA PHE A 232 -2.66 -17.89 3.28
C PHE A 232 -3.53 -18.19 2.06
N VAL A 233 -4.73 -18.69 2.32
CA VAL A 233 -5.62 -19.16 1.25
C VAL A 233 -6.81 -18.22 1.06
N LYS A 234 -7.38 -18.26 -0.13
CA LYS A 234 -8.59 -17.54 -0.47
C LYS A 234 -9.78 -18.06 0.34
N ASN A 235 -10.46 -17.18 1.03
CA ASN A 235 -11.77 -17.44 1.64
C ASN A 235 -12.87 -16.86 0.74
N GLN A 236 -13.50 -17.72 -0.06
CA GLN A 236 -14.51 -17.29 -1.01
C GLN A 236 -15.75 -16.69 -0.33
N LYS A 237 -16.08 -17.13 0.91
CA LYS A 237 -17.24 -16.60 1.66
C LYS A 237 -17.09 -15.12 1.97
N GLU A 238 -15.89 -14.67 2.37
CA GLU A 238 -15.62 -13.26 2.64
C GLU A 238 -15.81 -12.40 1.38
N ILE A 239 -15.31 -12.90 0.25
CA ILE A 239 -15.43 -12.19 -1.03
C ILE A 239 -16.89 -12.14 -1.49
N ASP A 240 -17.61 -13.25 -1.39
CA ASP A 240 -19.01 -13.33 -1.81
C ASP A 240 -19.93 -12.45 -0.94
N GLN A 241 -19.61 -12.31 0.35
CA GLN A 241 -20.33 -11.41 1.25
C GLN A 241 -20.26 -9.96 0.76
N ILE A 242 -19.08 -9.46 0.39
CA ILE A 242 -18.90 -8.11 -0.15
C ILE A 242 -19.65 -7.97 -1.48
N LYS A 243 -19.46 -8.92 -2.40
CA LYS A 243 -20.14 -8.90 -3.70
C LYS A 243 -21.66 -8.93 -3.59
N LYS A 244 -22.20 -9.73 -2.65
CA LYS A 244 -23.64 -9.82 -2.42
C LYS A 244 -24.25 -8.52 -1.86
N GLN A 245 -23.50 -7.83 -1.00
CA GLN A 245 -23.93 -6.53 -0.49
C GLN A 245 -23.89 -5.43 -1.55
N GLY A 246 -23.03 -5.58 -2.58
CA GLY A 246 -22.86 -4.61 -3.66
C GLY A 246 -22.30 -3.26 -3.21
N LYS A 247 -21.85 -3.17 -1.95
CA LYS A 247 -21.25 -1.98 -1.33
C LYS A 247 -20.23 -2.39 -0.28
N THR A 248 -19.37 -1.47 0.08
CA THR A 248 -18.39 -1.65 1.16
C THR A 248 -19.11 -1.83 2.50
N ILE A 249 -18.51 -2.63 3.38
CA ILE A 249 -19.06 -2.80 4.75
C ILE A 249 -18.59 -1.61 5.59
N PRO A 250 -19.48 -0.76 6.09
CA PRO A 250 -19.10 0.34 6.97
C PRO A 250 -18.41 -0.19 8.22
N ILE A 251 -17.34 0.47 8.62
CA ILE A 251 -16.72 0.27 9.92
C ILE A 251 -17.27 1.35 10.84
N GLU A 252 -17.99 0.95 11.89
CA GLU A 252 -18.79 1.87 12.71
C GLU A 252 -17.98 2.86 13.57
N ASN A 253 -16.62 2.72 13.63
CA ASN A 253 -15.77 3.64 14.39
C ASN A 253 -14.55 4.03 13.58
N GLU A 254 -14.38 5.33 13.34
CA GLU A 254 -13.14 5.91 12.79
C GLU A 254 -11.94 5.72 13.74
N ASP A 255 -12.21 5.44 15.03
CA ASP A 255 -11.23 5.22 16.10
C ASP A 255 -11.05 3.73 16.43
N CYS A 256 -10.68 2.90 15.45
CA CYS A 256 -10.26 1.53 15.73
C CYS A 256 -8.82 1.53 16.27
N PHE A 257 -8.69 1.62 17.58
CA PHE A 257 -7.42 1.48 18.31
C PHE A 257 -7.43 0.21 19.13
N VAL A 258 -6.37 -0.60 19.06
CA VAL A 258 -6.28 -1.84 19.83
C VAL A 258 -4.85 -2.12 20.28
N ASP A 259 -4.65 -2.36 21.59
CA ASP A 259 -3.42 -2.87 22.17
C ASP A 259 -3.32 -4.40 21.95
N PHE A 260 -2.26 -4.86 21.29
CA PHE A 260 -1.91 -6.27 21.26
C PHE A 260 -0.39 -6.44 21.40
N GLU A 261 0.07 -6.84 22.58
CA GLU A 261 1.40 -7.43 22.77
C GLU A 261 1.29 -8.94 22.68
N LEU A 262 1.71 -9.51 21.56
CA LEU A 262 2.05 -10.94 21.49
C LEU A 262 3.54 -11.04 21.17
N SER A 263 4.32 -11.57 22.12
CA SER A 263 5.71 -11.88 21.89
C SER A 263 5.83 -13.07 20.93
N LEU A 264 6.87 -13.08 20.08
CA LEU A 264 7.18 -14.20 19.18
C LEU A 264 7.28 -15.57 19.90
N GLU A 265 7.51 -15.57 21.22
CA GLU A 265 7.52 -16.78 22.07
C GLU A 265 6.13 -17.41 22.23
N GLN A 266 5.06 -16.64 22.16
CA GLN A 266 3.68 -17.14 22.22
C GLN A 266 3.19 -17.74 20.89
N LEU A 267 3.86 -17.43 19.77
CA LEU A 267 3.57 -18.00 18.45
C LEU A 267 4.12 -19.41 18.28
N SER A 268 5.11 -19.82 19.09
CA SER A 268 5.77 -21.14 18.99
C SER A 268 5.02 -22.28 19.69
N SER A 269 3.99 -22.00 20.49
CA SER A 269 3.35 -23.01 21.37
C SER A 269 1.94 -23.44 20.95
N ASN A 270 1.33 -22.88 19.88
CA ASN A 270 -0.01 -23.26 19.44
C ASN A 270 -0.10 -23.45 17.93
N GLU A 271 -0.62 -24.59 17.47
CA GLU A 271 -0.89 -24.94 16.07
C GLU A 271 -1.98 -24.07 15.38
N LYS A 272 -2.44 -23.02 16.03
CA LYS A 272 -3.31 -22.00 15.44
C LYS A 272 -2.53 -20.71 15.28
N ILE A 273 -2.04 -20.47 14.08
CA ILE A 273 -1.41 -19.20 13.71
C ILE A 273 -2.46 -18.11 13.82
N MET A 274 -2.27 -17.21 14.78
CA MET A 274 -3.08 -15.99 14.89
C MET A 274 -2.39 -14.90 14.08
N TRP A 275 -3.06 -14.40 13.07
CA TRP A 275 -2.56 -13.32 12.20
C TRP A 275 -2.69 -12.00 12.93
N ILE A 276 -1.60 -11.25 13.00
CA ILE A 276 -1.57 -9.93 13.61
C ILE A 276 -1.37 -8.93 12.48
N ASP A 277 -2.34 -8.03 12.27
CA ASP A 277 -2.15 -6.86 11.41
C ASP A 277 -1.29 -5.86 12.19
N VAL A 278 -0.01 -5.75 11.82
CA VAL A 278 0.89 -4.73 12.34
C VAL A 278 0.82 -3.51 11.41
N ARG A 279 0.64 -2.36 12.00
CA ARG A 279 0.52 -1.09 11.29
C ARG A 279 1.86 -0.51 10.90
#